data_17debc3334eba3265fdc99622fbe7cbb
#
_entry.id   17debc3334eba3265fdc99622fbe7cbb
#
_cell.length_a   1.000
_cell.length_b   1.000
_cell.length_c   1.000
_cell.angle_alpha   90.00
_cell.angle_beta   90.00
_cell.angle_gamma   90.00
#
_symmetry.space_group_name_H-M   'P 1'
#
loop_
_entity.id
_entity.type
_entity.pdbx_description
1 polymer ?
#
loop_
_entity_poly.entity_id
_entity_poly.type
_entity_poly.pdbx_seq_one_letter_code
_entity_poly.pdbx_strand_id
1 'polypeptide(L)'
;EVEGRKQIYELERYLKNFVPGFENAWREKVATFMGIRESRVIVGKYILTAEDILACRRFDDAVAVASYPVDIHHATGGDCTLHWCEGCYDIPYRSLVPAAVENLLVAGRCSSMNHEAMASTRVMSTCMALGEAAGRAARIALEEGVRPSAVDVEKVREELRQTGAYLR
;
A
#
# COMPACT_ATOMS: atom_id res chain seq x y z
N GLU A 1 -5.32 -14.08 15.02
CA GLU A 1 -5.84 -15.27 14.32
C GLU A 1 -6.94 -15.97 15.15
N VAL A 2 -6.68 -16.36 16.41
CA VAL A 2 -7.65 -17.08 17.25
C VAL A 2 -8.95 -16.30 17.36
N GLU A 3 -8.90 -15.03 17.67
CA GLU A 3 -10.08 -14.17 17.81
C GLU A 3 -10.83 -14.00 16.47
N GLY A 4 -10.11 -13.73 15.38
CA GLY A 4 -10.75 -13.65 14.07
C GLY A 4 -11.46 -14.94 13.65
N ARG A 5 -10.91 -16.10 14.00
CA ARG A 5 -11.59 -17.39 13.74
C ARG A 5 -12.85 -17.58 14.59
N LYS A 6 -12.86 -17.13 15.84
CA LYS A 6 -14.09 -17.13 16.66
C LYS A 6 -15.17 -16.24 16.03
N GLN A 7 -14.82 -15.04 15.62
CA GLN A 7 -15.74 -14.11 14.97
C GLN A 7 -16.39 -14.69 13.70
N ILE A 8 -15.67 -15.53 12.93
CA ILE A 8 -16.24 -16.22 11.77
C ILE A 8 -17.40 -17.14 12.18
N TYR A 9 -17.25 -17.90 13.28
CA TYR A 9 -18.32 -18.76 13.76
C TYR A 9 -19.51 -17.96 14.30
N GLU A 10 -19.27 -16.86 14.96
CA GLU A 10 -20.31 -15.95 15.45
C GLU A 10 -21.08 -15.34 14.29
N LEU A 11 -20.37 -14.87 13.25
CA LEU A 11 -20.98 -14.34 12.04
C LEU A 11 -21.82 -15.39 11.31
N GLU A 12 -21.31 -16.62 11.15
CA GLU A 12 -22.06 -17.71 10.53
C GLU A 12 -23.38 -17.97 11.30
N ARG A 13 -23.32 -18.02 12.63
CA ARG A 13 -24.51 -18.20 13.47
C ARG A 13 -25.47 -17.02 13.34
N TYR A 14 -24.96 -15.79 13.30
CA TYR A 14 -25.78 -14.60 13.10
C TYR A 14 -26.50 -14.65 11.74
N LEU A 15 -25.78 -14.94 10.67
CA LEU A 15 -26.37 -15.01 9.33
C LEU A 15 -27.48 -16.06 9.26
N LYS A 16 -27.27 -17.27 9.78
CA LYS A 16 -28.28 -18.36 9.78
C LYS A 16 -29.52 -18.02 10.58
N ASN A 17 -29.37 -17.30 11.68
CA ASN A 17 -30.50 -17.05 12.59
C ASN A 17 -31.29 -15.78 12.27
N PHE A 18 -30.65 -14.78 11.60
CA PHE A 18 -31.22 -13.44 11.48
C PHE A 18 -31.29 -12.91 10.06
N VAL A 19 -30.63 -13.56 9.09
CA VAL A 19 -30.61 -13.05 7.70
C VAL A 19 -31.37 -14.02 6.80
N PRO A 20 -32.54 -13.62 6.25
CA PRO A 20 -33.32 -14.47 5.34
C PRO A 20 -32.51 -14.97 4.16
N GLY A 21 -32.64 -16.28 3.86
CA GLY A 21 -31.92 -16.95 2.77
C GLY A 21 -30.59 -17.61 3.20
N PHE A 22 -30.16 -17.41 4.46
CA PHE A 22 -28.96 -18.05 5.00
C PHE A 22 -29.25 -19.25 5.92
N GLU A 23 -30.51 -19.64 6.10
CA GLU A 23 -30.93 -20.68 7.07
C GLU A 23 -30.19 -22.00 6.82
N ASN A 24 -30.01 -22.37 5.56
CA ASN A 24 -29.35 -23.61 5.14
C ASN A 24 -27.92 -23.36 4.57
N ALA A 25 -27.38 -22.15 4.71
CA ALA A 25 -26.03 -21.83 4.25
C ALA A 25 -24.99 -22.62 5.06
N TRP A 26 -23.90 -22.98 4.43
CA TRP A 26 -22.74 -23.60 5.07
C TRP A 26 -21.46 -22.90 4.64
N ARG A 27 -20.48 -22.90 5.51
CA ARG A 27 -19.21 -22.27 5.24
C ARG A 27 -18.32 -23.19 4.42
N GLU A 28 -18.10 -22.85 3.19
CA GLU A 28 -17.26 -23.63 2.27
C GLU A 28 -15.79 -23.51 2.60
N LYS A 29 -15.30 -22.29 2.82
CA LYS A 29 -13.86 -22.03 3.00
C LYS A 29 -13.60 -20.80 3.89
N VAL A 30 -12.50 -20.85 4.59
CA VAL A 30 -11.91 -19.71 5.33
C VAL A 30 -10.50 -19.47 4.79
N ALA A 31 -10.08 -18.23 4.74
CA ALA A 31 -8.71 -17.88 4.36
C ALA A 31 -7.70 -18.61 5.28
N THR A 32 -6.61 -19.11 4.69
CA THR A 32 -5.56 -19.84 5.41
C THR A 32 -4.89 -18.94 6.45
N PHE A 33 -4.67 -17.68 6.08
CA PHE A 33 -4.09 -16.66 6.95
C PHE A 33 -4.97 -15.43 7.02
N MET A 34 -4.89 -14.71 8.14
CA MET A 34 -5.51 -13.41 8.29
C MET A 34 -4.82 -12.39 7.38
N GLY A 35 -5.59 -11.59 6.67
CA GLY A 35 -5.09 -10.52 5.79
C GLY A 35 -4.58 -9.33 6.62
N ILE A 36 -3.32 -9.33 7.03
CA ILE A 36 -2.70 -8.22 7.75
C ILE A 36 -2.51 -7.05 6.78
N ARG A 37 -3.14 -5.93 7.09
CA ARG A 37 -3.09 -4.73 6.26
C ARG A 37 -2.00 -3.74 6.64
N GLU A 38 -1.56 -3.79 7.89
CA GLU A 38 -0.52 -2.91 8.42
C GLU A 38 0.22 -3.61 9.57
N SER A 39 1.54 -3.48 9.62
CA SER A 39 2.36 -3.95 10.75
C SER A 39 3.63 -3.10 10.91
N ARG A 40 4.58 -3.23 10.00
CA ARG A 40 5.87 -2.53 10.05
C ARG A 40 6.12 -1.82 8.73
N VAL A 41 6.67 -0.61 8.82
CA VAL A 41 7.18 0.18 7.70
C VAL A 41 8.64 0.45 7.90
N ILE A 42 9.36 0.69 6.81
CA ILE A 42 10.75 1.16 6.91
C ILE A 42 10.80 2.65 7.26
N VAL A 43 11.93 3.08 7.80
CA VAL A 43 12.31 4.49 7.78
C VAL A 43 13.09 4.71 6.48
N GLY A 44 12.44 5.30 5.50
CA GLY A 44 13.02 5.61 4.19
C GLY A 44 13.68 6.98 4.14
N LYS A 45 14.26 7.30 2.99
CA LYS A 45 14.80 8.64 2.72
C LYS A 45 13.73 9.72 2.63
N TYR A 46 12.48 9.32 2.46
CA TYR A 46 11.30 10.15 2.58
C TYR A 46 10.20 9.35 3.30
N ILE A 47 9.48 10.01 4.18
CA ILE A 47 8.29 9.44 4.85
C ILE A 47 7.08 10.13 4.24
N LEU A 48 6.29 9.38 3.47
CA LEU A 48 5.03 9.90 2.91
C LEU A 48 4.02 10.12 4.03
N THR A 49 3.36 11.26 4.04
CA THR A 49 2.43 11.65 5.09
C THR A 49 1.00 11.85 4.57
N ALA A 50 0.03 11.88 5.48
CA ALA A 50 -1.36 12.19 5.12
C ALA A 50 -1.50 13.59 4.52
N GLU A 51 -0.70 14.55 4.98
CA GLU A 51 -0.69 15.91 4.44
C GLU A 51 -0.27 15.93 2.96
N ASP A 52 0.70 15.09 2.57
CA ASP A 52 1.11 14.94 1.17
C ASP A 52 -0.05 14.41 0.31
N ILE A 53 -0.77 13.42 0.84
CA ILE A 53 -1.93 12.81 0.17
C ILE A 53 -3.06 13.81 0.00
N LEU A 54 -3.46 14.46 1.09
CA LEU A 54 -4.58 15.40 1.10
C LEU A 54 -4.29 16.67 0.26
N ALA A 55 -3.01 17.08 0.21
CA ALA A 55 -2.56 18.18 -0.65
C ALA A 55 -2.40 17.77 -2.13
N CYS A 56 -2.69 16.50 -2.49
CA CYS A 56 -2.45 15.96 -3.85
C CYS A 56 -1.02 16.24 -4.33
N ARG A 57 -0.05 16.08 -3.42
CA ARG A 57 1.34 16.51 -3.64
C ARG A 57 1.97 15.83 -4.83
N ARG A 58 2.77 16.60 -5.57
CA ARG A 58 3.62 16.13 -6.67
C ARG A 58 5.07 16.03 -6.23
N PHE A 59 5.78 15.04 -6.80
CA PHE A 59 7.20 14.83 -6.55
C PHE A 59 7.94 14.63 -7.87
N ASP A 60 9.10 15.22 -8.00
CA ASP A 60 9.94 15.06 -9.20
C ASP A 60 10.41 13.61 -9.37
N ASP A 61 10.59 12.90 -8.26
CA ASP A 61 10.95 11.48 -8.20
C ASP A 61 9.74 10.53 -8.04
N ALA A 62 8.55 10.94 -8.49
CA ALA A 62 7.34 10.11 -8.40
C ALA A 62 7.47 8.84 -9.23
N VAL A 63 7.19 7.68 -8.63
CA VAL A 63 7.21 6.36 -9.29
C VAL A 63 5.85 5.66 -9.28
N ALA A 64 4.87 6.24 -8.61
CA ALA A 64 3.48 5.82 -8.66
C ALA A 64 2.56 7.02 -8.43
N VAL A 65 1.32 6.91 -8.91
CA VAL A 65 0.24 7.88 -8.69
C VAL A 65 -0.94 7.11 -8.11
N ALA A 66 -1.55 7.65 -7.06
CA ALA A 66 -2.71 7.06 -6.41
C ALA A 66 -3.78 8.11 -6.11
N SER A 67 -5.03 7.66 -5.92
CA SER A 67 -6.19 8.51 -5.63
C SER A 67 -7.14 7.93 -4.59
N TYR A 68 -6.71 6.87 -3.90
CA TYR A 68 -7.53 6.25 -2.86
C TYR A 68 -7.61 7.15 -1.62
N PRO A 69 -8.78 7.27 -0.95
CA PRO A 69 -8.90 8.09 0.25
C PRO A 69 -8.05 7.56 1.40
N VAL A 70 -7.79 8.42 2.36
CA VAL A 70 -7.24 8.01 3.66
C VAL A 70 -8.35 7.29 4.42
N ASP A 71 -8.28 5.97 4.49
CA ASP A 71 -9.28 5.06 5.05
C ASP A 71 -8.79 4.49 6.40
N ILE A 72 -9.16 5.14 7.49
CA ILE A 72 -8.74 4.76 8.84
C ILE A 72 -9.85 3.95 9.51
N HIS A 73 -9.54 2.70 9.85
CA HIS A 73 -10.39 1.85 10.67
C HIS A 73 -9.97 1.93 12.13
N HIS A 74 -10.87 2.34 13.01
CA HIS A 74 -10.59 2.45 14.43
C HIS A 74 -10.52 1.06 15.10
N ALA A 75 -9.49 0.85 15.96
CA ALA A 75 -9.26 -0.43 16.62
C ALA A 75 -10.38 -0.83 17.60
N THR A 76 -11.15 0.13 18.10
CA THR A 76 -12.27 -0.08 19.03
C THR A 76 -13.59 -0.42 18.37
N GLY A 77 -13.61 -0.55 17.03
CA GLY A 77 -14.78 -0.98 16.26
C GLY A 77 -15.82 0.13 16.01
N GLY A 78 -16.51 0.02 14.89
CA GLY A 78 -17.73 0.78 14.59
C GLY A 78 -17.58 1.88 13.56
N ASP A 79 -16.51 2.67 13.57
CA ASP A 79 -16.38 3.79 12.65
C ASP A 79 -15.15 3.67 11.74
N CYS A 80 -15.36 4.08 10.49
CA CYS A 80 -14.33 4.27 9.49
C CYS A 80 -14.30 5.77 9.14
N THR A 81 -13.13 6.39 9.26
CA THR A 81 -12.96 7.79 8.86
C THR A 81 -12.35 7.81 7.46
N LEU A 82 -13.07 8.42 6.50
CA LEU A 82 -12.64 8.60 5.13
C LEU A 82 -12.32 10.07 4.87
N HIS A 83 -11.08 10.37 4.52
CA HIS A 83 -10.67 11.68 4.04
C HIS A 83 -10.28 11.58 2.57
N TRP A 84 -11.06 12.22 1.71
CA TRP A 84 -10.81 12.24 0.27
C TRP A 84 -9.79 13.31 -0.09
N CYS A 85 -8.85 12.97 -0.95
CA CYS A 85 -8.09 13.98 -1.70
C CYS A 85 -8.91 14.40 -2.93
N GLU A 86 -8.85 15.68 -3.30
CA GLU A 86 -9.58 16.22 -4.46
C GLU A 86 -8.90 15.88 -5.81
N GLY A 87 -8.24 14.74 -5.88
CA GLY A 87 -7.53 14.32 -7.08
C GLY A 87 -6.68 13.10 -6.87
N CYS A 88 -5.45 13.15 -7.36
CA CYS A 88 -4.47 12.11 -7.17
C CYS A 88 -3.17 12.69 -6.58
N TYR A 89 -2.45 11.88 -5.85
CA TYR A 89 -1.15 12.21 -5.24
C TYR A 89 -0.05 11.30 -5.77
N ASP A 90 1.16 11.78 -5.74
CA ASP A 90 2.34 11.02 -6.16
C ASP A 90 2.96 10.28 -4.98
N ILE A 91 3.62 9.16 -5.28
CA ILE A 91 4.45 8.43 -4.31
C ILE A 91 5.90 8.51 -4.79
N PRO A 92 6.80 9.15 -3.99
CA PRO A 92 8.17 9.37 -4.40
C PRO A 92 9.03 8.12 -4.27
N TYR A 93 10.01 7.94 -5.17
CA TYR A 93 10.97 6.85 -5.13
C TYR A 93 11.70 6.74 -3.79
N ARG A 94 12.04 7.87 -3.19
CA ARG A 94 12.73 7.94 -1.88
C ARG A 94 11.97 7.26 -0.74
N SER A 95 10.65 7.05 -0.87
CA SER A 95 9.87 6.29 0.11
C SER A 95 10.09 4.77 0.02
N LEU A 96 10.70 4.28 -1.09
CA LEU A 96 11.06 2.88 -1.30
C LEU A 96 12.50 2.57 -0.85
N VAL A 97 13.31 3.60 -0.60
CA VAL A 97 14.73 3.49 -0.28
C VAL A 97 14.95 3.64 1.23
N PRO A 98 15.41 2.59 1.95
CA PRO A 98 15.72 2.70 3.37
C PRO A 98 16.79 3.74 3.65
N ALA A 99 16.67 4.45 4.77
CA ALA A 99 17.64 5.47 5.17
C ALA A 99 18.98 4.85 5.65
N ALA A 100 18.91 3.67 6.28
CA ALA A 100 20.07 3.05 6.94
C ALA A 100 20.62 1.81 6.23
N VAL A 101 19.95 1.31 5.18
CA VAL A 101 20.36 0.11 4.43
C VAL A 101 20.52 0.47 2.97
N GLU A 102 21.73 0.32 2.44
CA GLU A 102 22.08 0.84 1.12
C GLU A 102 21.71 -0.06 -0.07
N ASN A 103 21.67 -1.37 0.15
CA ASN A 103 21.41 -2.37 -0.91
C ASN A 103 20.02 -3.02 -0.73
N LEU A 104 19.01 -2.19 -0.53
CA LEU A 104 17.65 -2.65 -0.32
C LEU A 104 16.65 -1.67 -0.93
N LEU A 105 15.62 -2.21 -1.55
CA LEU A 105 14.37 -1.52 -1.90
C LEU A 105 13.21 -2.20 -1.21
N VAL A 106 12.24 -1.41 -0.79
CA VAL A 106 11.03 -1.92 -0.13
C VAL A 106 9.81 -1.35 -0.83
N ALA A 107 8.84 -2.20 -1.19
CA ALA A 107 7.64 -1.80 -1.89
C ALA A 107 6.37 -2.28 -1.17
N GLY A 108 5.23 -1.70 -1.52
CA GLY A 108 3.94 -2.05 -0.98
C GLY A 108 3.73 -1.58 0.46
N ARG A 109 3.09 -2.40 1.27
CA ARG A 109 2.66 -2.04 2.65
C ARG A 109 3.80 -1.82 3.65
N CYS A 110 5.03 -2.08 3.28
CA CYS A 110 6.22 -1.85 4.12
C CYS A 110 7.00 -0.59 3.73
N SER A 111 6.60 0.13 2.69
CA SER A 111 7.25 1.37 2.25
C SER A 111 7.18 2.45 3.32
N SER A 112 8.03 3.45 3.20
CA SER A 112 8.17 4.51 4.21
C SER A 112 7.01 5.50 4.15
N MET A 113 6.12 5.39 5.12
CA MET A 113 4.94 6.27 5.24
C MET A 113 4.45 6.29 6.68
N ASN A 114 3.71 7.33 7.08
CA ASN A 114 3.05 7.34 8.37
C ASN A 114 1.76 6.49 8.35
N HIS A 115 1.16 6.27 9.50
CA HIS A 115 -0.03 5.44 9.66
C HIS A 115 -1.20 5.87 8.77
N GLU A 116 -1.47 7.17 8.74
CA GLU A 116 -2.56 7.75 7.97
C GLU A 116 -2.33 7.63 6.46
N ALA A 117 -1.09 7.88 5.99
CA ALA A 117 -0.74 7.67 4.59
C ALA A 117 -0.85 6.19 4.20
N MET A 118 -0.46 5.28 5.10
CA MET A 118 -0.62 3.83 4.91
C MET A 118 -2.10 3.47 4.67
N ALA A 119 -3.02 4.12 5.34
CA ALA A 119 -4.44 3.85 5.18
C ALA A 119 -4.94 4.08 3.74
N SER A 120 -4.28 4.97 2.98
CA SER A 120 -4.56 5.21 1.55
C SER A 120 -3.73 4.30 0.62
N THR A 121 -2.45 4.13 0.90
CA THR A 121 -1.51 3.50 -0.04
C THR A 121 -1.50 1.97 -0.01
N ARG A 122 -2.04 1.34 1.03
CA ARG A 122 -2.03 -0.13 1.24
C ARG A 122 -2.93 -0.94 0.30
N VAL A 123 -3.69 -0.28 -0.57
CA VAL A 123 -4.56 -0.95 -1.55
C VAL A 123 -3.74 -1.69 -2.60
N MET A 124 -4.30 -2.76 -3.16
CA MET A 124 -3.57 -3.67 -4.05
C MET A 124 -2.97 -2.97 -5.26
N SER A 125 -3.72 -2.10 -5.94
CA SER A 125 -3.25 -1.38 -7.12
C SER A 125 -2.00 -0.54 -6.83
N THR A 126 -2.02 0.22 -5.76
CA THR A 126 -0.87 1.02 -5.33
C THR A 126 0.33 0.14 -4.97
N CYS A 127 0.09 -0.94 -4.20
CA CYS A 127 1.17 -1.88 -3.84
C CYS A 127 1.80 -2.55 -5.06
N MET A 128 1.01 -2.88 -6.10
CA MET A 128 1.51 -3.45 -7.35
C MET A 128 2.36 -2.44 -8.13
N ALA A 129 1.90 -1.19 -8.24
CA ALA A 129 2.66 -0.12 -8.88
C ALA A 129 4.02 0.12 -8.20
N LEU A 130 4.04 0.14 -6.85
CA LEU A 130 5.30 0.26 -6.10
C LEU A 130 6.22 -0.95 -6.30
N GLY A 131 5.66 -2.16 -6.41
CA GLY A 131 6.41 -3.38 -6.72
C GLY A 131 7.06 -3.33 -8.08
N GLU A 132 6.34 -2.87 -9.11
CA GLU A 132 6.88 -2.67 -10.45
C GLU A 132 8.02 -1.64 -10.45
N ALA A 133 7.82 -0.49 -9.82
CA ALA A 133 8.82 0.55 -9.72
C ALA A 133 10.10 0.06 -9.03
N ALA A 134 9.97 -0.66 -7.91
CA ALA A 134 11.10 -1.24 -7.19
C ALA A 134 11.86 -2.28 -8.03
N GLY A 135 11.12 -3.13 -8.77
CA GLY A 135 11.73 -4.14 -9.67
C GLY A 135 12.55 -3.51 -10.79
N ARG A 136 12.04 -2.45 -11.44
CA ARG A 136 12.76 -1.71 -12.48
C ARG A 136 13.99 -1.00 -11.92
N ALA A 137 13.83 -0.32 -10.80
CA ALA A 137 14.95 0.33 -10.14
C ALA A 137 16.05 -0.66 -9.72
N ALA A 138 15.69 -1.83 -9.23
CA ALA A 138 16.65 -2.88 -8.89
C ALA A 138 17.40 -3.38 -10.13
N ARG A 139 16.72 -3.58 -11.27
CA ARG A 139 17.34 -3.94 -12.53
C ARG A 139 18.33 -2.89 -13.00
N ILE A 140 17.91 -1.61 -13.04
CA ILE A 140 18.78 -0.50 -13.43
C ILE A 140 20.01 -0.41 -12.51
N ALA A 141 19.81 -0.54 -11.19
CA ALA A 141 20.89 -0.54 -10.21
C ALA A 141 21.94 -1.62 -10.50
N LEU A 142 21.50 -2.83 -10.86
CA LEU A 142 22.38 -3.95 -11.21
C LEU A 142 23.12 -3.71 -12.53
N GLU A 143 22.44 -3.24 -13.56
CA GLU A 143 23.02 -2.97 -14.88
C GLU A 143 24.07 -1.85 -14.85
N GLU A 144 23.82 -0.82 -14.04
CA GLU A 144 24.73 0.32 -13.91
C GLU A 144 25.77 0.14 -12.79
N GLY A 145 25.68 -0.93 -11.99
CA GLY A 145 26.58 -1.16 -10.87
C GLY A 145 26.48 -0.12 -9.76
N VAL A 146 25.31 0.47 -9.58
CA VAL A 146 25.06 1.52 -8.59
C VAL A 146 24.19 1.01 -7.45
N ARG A 147 24.18 1.72 -6.31
CA ARG A 147 23.26 1.41 -5.20
C ARG A 147 21.84 1.86 -5.55
N PRO A 148 20.80 1.21 -5.02
CA PRO A 148 19.42 1.65 -5.21
C PRO A 148 19.19 3.13 -4.92
N SER A 149 19.89 3.68 -3.93
CA SER A 149 19.80 5.11 -3.57
C SER A 149 20.46 6.07 -4.55
N ALA A 150 21.24 5.57 -5.51
CA ALA A 150 21.96 6.34 -6.53
C ALA A 150 21.41 6.10 -7.95
N VAL A 151 20.32 5.32 -8.08
CA VAL A 151 19.65 5.12 -9.36
C VAL A 151 19.11 6.45 -9.88
N ASP A 152 19.32 6.70 -11.17
CA ASP A 152 18.66 7.79 -11.87
C ASP A 152 17.15 7.48 -11.98
N VAL A 153 16.36 8.17 -11.16
CA VAL A 153 14.93 7.92 -11.05
C VAL A 153 14.20 8.23 -12.36
N GLU A 154 14.70 9.17 -13.18
CA GLU A 154 14.04 9.47 -14.45
C GLU A 154 14.10 8.29 -15.42
N LYS A 155 15.15 7.48 -15.40
CA LYS A 155 15.21 6.22 -16.17
C LYS A 155 14.12 5.24 -15.71
N VAL A 156 13.90 5.13 -14.40
CA VAL A 156 12.82 4.29 -13.85
C VAL A 156 11.45 4.80 -14.31
N ARG A 157 11.24 6.11 -14.25
CA ARG A 157 9.99 6.77 -14.67
C ARG A 157 9.72 6.58 -16.16
N GLU A 158 10.77 6.71 -16.98
CA GLU A 158 10.67 6.50 -18.43
C GLU A 158 10.25 5.09 -18.79
N GLU A 159 10.86 4.07 -18.15
CA GLU A 159 10.46 2.68 -18.35
C GLU A 159 9.04 2.38 -17.86
N LEU A 160 8.64 2.97 -16.75
CA LEU A 160 7.28 2.85 -16.25
C LEU A 160 6.28 3.43 -17.27
N ARG A 161 6.56 4.61 -17.85
CA ARG A 161 5.71 5.22 -18.89
C ARG A 161 5.63 4.36 -20.15
N GLN A 162 6.76 3.75 -20.59
CA GLN A 162 6.80 2.87 -21.77
C GLN A 162 5.92 1.63 -21.61
N THR A 163 5.68 1.17 -20.40
CA THR A 163 4.76 0.04 -20.12
C THR A 163 3.35 0.48 -19.76
N GLY A 164 3.05 1.76 -19.89
CA GLY A 164 1.70 2.31 -19.72
C GLY A 164 1.38 2.79 -18.30
N ALA A 165 2.37 2.91 -17.41
CA ALA A 165 2.14 3.51 -16.11
C ALA A 165 1.81 5.00 -16.25
N TYR A 166 0.76 5.43 -15.56
CA TYR A 166 0.43 6.85 -15.48
C TYR A 166 1.31 7.54 -14.44
N LEU A 167 2.17 8.43 -14.90
CA LEU A 167 2.99 9.33 -14.07
C LEU A 167 2.78 10.78 -14.53
N ARG A 168 2.69 11.68 -13.58
CA ARG A 168 2.48 13.12 -13.83
C ARG A 168 3.80 13.87 -14.01
#